data_176cc564c19e6b48b412a922ea3b23ef
#
_entry.id   176cc564c19e6b48b412a922ea3b23ef
#
_cell.length_a   1.000
_cell.length_b   1.000
_cell.length_c   1.000
_cell.angle_alpha   90.00
_cell.angle_beta   90.00
_cell.angle_gamma   90.00
#
_symmetry.space_group_name_H-M   'P 1'
#
loop_
_entity.id
_entity.type
_entity.pdbx_description
1 polymer ?
#
loop_
_entity_poly.entity_id
_entity_poly.type
_entity_poly.pdbx_seq_one_letter_code
_entity_poly.pdbx_strand_id
1 'polypeptide(L)'
;MPPRPPGPPLDTPAALPPPPASPGGAQPDTWAPHTPAAEPPAAAPSPTRPDLSVPAPYEPVPVASQERPSVAHVGSGPPTYDAEPTALPPADPDGLDDLVSDTVLDGARYGTSTLRAVSVRGDSARYRGEPRRDALLTARFGTAEQALVLVAMATGARATPGAHRAAAEACRWIGRAVGRSHARLAEDIRAARRGDLKSGLHRLTDRSLGKLRASAAEQGVEPEDYTASLRCLLLTADPECRTRVFFGVGDGGLFRLRDGEWQDIEPRTGDTVGEPVVGFGSLPHETPEGDRLTMDLGITTPPSPYEPAPAPPRAPFRFRASVARPGDTLLLCTGGLADPLRGEPGLCEHLTTRWSTGGPPGLAAFLADTQVRVKGYADDRTAAAVWEA
;
A
#
# COMPACT_ATOMS: atom_id res chain seq x y z
N MET A 1 -69.03 1.48 10.58
CA MET A 1 -67.70 1.71 9.98
C MET A 1 -67.93 1.97 8.49
N PRO A 2 -67.79 3.17 7.98
CA PRO A 2 -68.03 3.48 6.58
C PRO A 2 -66.84 3.04 5.70
N PRO A 3 -67.06 2.71 4.42
CA PRO A 3 -66.06 2.22 3.51
C PRO A 3 -65.08 3.33 3.10
N ARG A 4 -63.82 2.94 2.91
CA ARG A 4 -62.67 3.77 2.54
C ARG A 4 -62.77 4.23 1.08
N PRO A 5 -62.47 5.48 0.75
CA PRO A 5 -62.51 5.97 -0.64
C PRO A 5 -61.39 5.33 -1.48
N PRO A 6 -61.57 5.21 -2.81
CA PRO A 6 -60.58 4.66 -3.72
C PRO A 6 -59.40 5.62 -3.88
N GLY A 7 -58.20 5.03 -3.95
CA GLY A 7 -56.93 5.75 -4.17
C GLY A 7 -56.79 6.28 -5.62
N PRO A 8 -55.91 7.25 -5.85
CA PRO A 8 -55.68 7.81 -7.19
C PRO A 8 -55.07 6.79 -8.16
N PRO A 9 -55.30 6.95 -9.48
CA PRO A 9 -54.75 6.04 -10.49
C PRO A 9 -53.23 6.11 -10.58
N LEU A 10 -52.59 4.96 -10.80
CA LEU A 10 -51.14 4.82 -11.04
C LEU A 10 -50.81 5.46 -12.39
N ASP A 11 -49.90 6.44 -12.34
CA ASP A 11 -49.33 7.04 -13.55
C ASP A 11 -48.55 5.99 -14.34
N THR A 12 -48.88 5.89 -15.62
CA THR A 12 -48.19 5.08 -16.60
C THR A 12 -46.80 5.72 -16.89
N PRO A 13 -45.67 4.99 -16.87
CA PRO A 13 -44.40 5.57 -17.20
C PRO A 13 -44.35 6.01 -18.69
N ALA A 14 -43.93 7.25 -18.91
CA ALA A 14 -43.75 7.80 -20.24
C ALA A 14 -42.67 7.03 -21.00
N ALA A 15 -42.94 6.72 -22.27
CA ALA A 15 -42.01 6.05 -23.16
C ALA A 15 -40.78 6.91 -23.44
N LEU A 16 -39.61 6.27 -23.37
CA LEU A 16 -38.33 6.86 -23.73
C LEU A 16 -38.26 7.21 -25.23
N PRO A 17 -37.65 8.34 -25.62
CA PRO A 17 -37.50 8.67 -27.04
C PRO A 17 -36.51 7.71 -27.72
N PRO A 18 -36.68 7.45 -29.04
CA PRO A 18 -35.79 6.57 -29.80
C PRO A 18 -34.40 7.18 -29.97
N PRO A 19 -33.34 6.35 -30.09
CA PRO A 19 -31.97 6.81 -30.29
C PRO A 19 -31.82 7.46 -31.69
N PRO A 20 -30.85 8.42 -31.83
CA PRO A 20 -30.60 9.07 -33.14
C PRO A 20 -30.02 8.09 -34.16
N ALA A 21 -30.44 8.23 -35.40
CA ALA A 21 -30.02 7.42 -36.53
C ALA A 21 -28.51 7.61 -36.83
N SER A 22 -27.84 6.49 -37.04
CA SER A 22 -26.44 6.46 -37.53
C SER A 22 -26.31 7.04 -38.95
N PRO A 23 -25.24 7.79 -39.27
CA PRO A 23 -25.01 8.23 -40.64
C PRO A 23 -24.57 7.03 -41.50
N GLY A 24 -25.15 7.01 -42.70
CA GLY A 24 -25.07 5.93 -43.67
C GLY A 24 -23.66 5.59 -44.13
N GLY A 25 -23.47 4.30 -44.36
CA GLY A 25 -22.26 3.72 -44.92
C GLY A 25 -21.98 4.19 -46.35
N ALA A 26 -20.73 4.52 -46.60
CA ALA A 26 -20.18 4.69 -47.92
C ALA A 26 -19.84 3.30 -48.50
N GLN A 27 -20.31 3.03 -49.71
CA GLN A 27 -19.95 1.85 -50.50
C GLN A 27 -18.50 1.95 -51.01
N PRO A 28 -17.81 0.83 -51.22
CA PRO A 28 -16.46 0.84 -51.78
C PRO A 28 -16.49 1.10 -53.28
N ASP A 29 -15.71 2.07 -53.69
CA ASP A 29 -15.50 2.42 -55.11
C ASP A 29 -14.66 1.37 -55.84
N THR A 30 -15.13 1.05 -57.02
CA THR A 30 -14.56 0.16 -58.03
C THR A 30 -13.23 0.65 -58.57
N TRP A 31 -12.30 -0.30 -58.71
CA TRP A 31 -11.01 -0.18 -59.41
C TRP A 31 -11.12 0.39 -60.81
N ALA A 32 -10.40 1.47 -61.13
CA ALA A 32 -10.12 1.97 -62.48
C ALA A 32 -8.62 1.92 -62.79
N PRO A 33 -8.22 1.62 -64.04
CA PRO A 33 -6.83 1.35 -64.38
C PRO A 33 -5.98 2.63 -64.47
N HIS A 34 -4.72 2.53 -64.03
CA HIS A 34 -3.74 3.59 -64.02
C HIS A 34 -3.28 4.00 -65.41
N THR A 35 -3.36 5.29 -65.73
CA THR A 35 -2.64 5.92 -66.80
C THR A 35 -1.26 6.39 -66.28
N PRO A 36 -0.14 6.21 -67.00
CA PRO A 36 1.16 6.62 -66.49
C PRO A 36 1.28 8.15 -66.46
N ALA A 37 1.63 8.70 -65.31
CA ALA A 37 1.87 10.10 -65.08
C ALA A 37 3.31 10.48 -65.50
N ALA A 38 3.47 11.66 -66.08
CA ALA A 38 4.69 12.24 -66.48
C ALA A 38 5.73 12.46 -65.40
N GLU A 39 6.98 12.31 -65.74
CA GLU A 39 8.19 12.48 -64.95
C GLU A 39 8.27 13.91 -64.37
N PRO A 40 8.49 14.09 -63.03
CA PRO A 40 8.66 15.41 -62.42
C PRO A 40 10.09 15.96 -62.66
N PRO A 41 10.25 17.29 -62.73
CA PRO A 41 11.55 17.90 -62.91
C PRO A 41 12.51 17.71 -61.75
N ALA A 42 13.81 17.67 -62.04
CA ALA A 42 14.91 17.46 -61.14
C ALA A 42 14.85 18.33 -59.89
N ALA A 43 14.94 17.69 -58.74
CA ALA A 43 14.95 18.31 -57.40
C ALA A 43 16.27 19.06 -57.15
N ALA A 44 16.15 20.26 -56.58
CA ALA A 44 17.28 21.05 -56.08
C ALA A 44 18.01 20.32 -54.93
N PRO A 45 19.30 20.57 -54.73
CA PRO A 45 20.06 19.87 -53.67
C PRO A 45 19.54 20.21 -52.29
N SER A 46 19.23 19.17 -51.51
CA SER A 46 18.84 19.28 -50.11
C SER A 46 19.98 19.82 -49.24
N PRO A 47 19.68 20.64 -48.21
CA PRO A 47 20.71 21.10 -47.28
C PRO A 47 21.32 19.93 -46.54
N THR A 48 22.62 19.91 -46.47
CA THR A 48 23.45 18.94 -45.75
C THR A 48 22.99 18.84 -44.28
N ARG A 49 22.50 17.69 -43.92
CA ARG A 49 22.22 17.36 -42.48
C ARG A 49 23.54 17.47 -41.72
N PRO A 50 23.55 18.09 -40.48
CA PRO A 50 24.71 17.99 -39.62
C PRO A 50 24.94 16.53 -39.30
N ASP A 51 26.18 16.10 -39.44
CA ASP A 51 26.68 14.78 -39.08
C ASP A 51 26.44 14.51 -37.59
N LEU A 52 25.38 13.77 -37.30
CA LEU A 52 25.19 13.20 -35.98
C LEU A 52 26.12 11.99 -35.86
N SER A 53 27.37 12.25 -35.52
CA SER A 53 28.31 11.21 -35.11
C SER A 53 27.66 10.40 -34.01
N VAL A 54 27.26 9.19 -34.34
CA VAL A 54 26.83 8.19 -33.33
C VAL A 54 28.01 7.97 -32.41
N PRO A 55 27.91 8.26 -31.11
CA PRO A 55 29.00 7.94 -30.20
C PRO A 55 29.27 6.45 -30.30
N ALA A 56 30.56 6.09 -30.33
CA ALA A 56 31.00 4.70 -30.38
C ALA A 56 30.25 3.86 -29.32
N PRO A 57 29.95 2.58 -29.61
CA PRO A 57 29.30 1.72 -28.63
C PRO A 57 30.06 1.78 -27.31
N TYR A 58 29.34 2.16 -26.25
CA TYR A 58 29.88 2.15 -24.89
C TYR A 58 30.29 0.70 -24.60
N GLU A 59 31.56 0.41 -24.60
CA GLU A 59 32.03 -0.86 -24.09
C GLU A 59 31.63 -0.92 -22.60
N PRO A 60 30.79 -1.88 -22.19
CA PRO A 60 30.46 -2.02 -20.77
C PRO A 60 31.76 -2.36 -20.05
N VAL A 61 32.26 -1.42 -19.27
CA VAL A 61 33.29 -1.74 -18.28
C VAL A 61 32.70 -2.85 -17.44
N PRO A 62 33.32 -4.04 -17.34
CA PRO A 62 32.83 -5.09 -16.47
C PRO A 62 32.97 -4.57 -15.04
N VAL A 63 31.88 -3.98 -14.52
CA VAL A 63 31.72 -3.84 -13.09
C VAL A 63 31.59 -5.29 -12.61
N ALA A 64 32.66 -5.83 -12.08
CA ALA A 64 32.64 -7.07 -11.34
C ALA A 64 31.74 -6.84 -10.11
N SER A 65 30.44 -6.91 -10.35
CA SER A 65 29.46 -7.11 -9.30
C SER A 65 29.82 -8.46 -8.71
N GLN A 66 30.53 -8.46 -7.59
CA GLN A 66 30.62 -9.66 -6.77
C GLN A 66 29.17 -9.95 -6.36
N GLU A 67 28.50 -10.78 -7.16
CA GLU A 67 27.22 -11.36 -6.80
C GLU A 67 27.44 -12.15 -5.53
N ARG A 68 27.07 -11.53 -4.40
CA ARG A 68 27.05 -12.26 -3.14
C ARG A 68 26.04 -13.37 -3.31
N PRO A 69 26.39 -14.63 -2.95
CA PRO A 69 25.49 -15.76 -3.15
C PRO A 69 24.14 -15.47 -2.49
N SER A 70 23.07 -15.63 -3.24
CA SER A 70 21.72 -15.53 -2.71
C SER A 70 21.46 -16.73 -1.80
N VAL A 71 21.13 -16.49 -0.54
CA VAL A 71 20.75 -17.52 0.41
C VAL A 71 19.26 -17.79 0.26
N ALA A 72 18.87 -19.03 0.01
CA ALA A 72 17.48 -19.40 -0.19
C ALA A 72 16.66 -19.42 1.12
N HIS A 73 17.30 -19.68 2.25
CA HIS A 73 16.69 -19.70 3.57
C HIS A 73 17.73 -19.45 4.66
N VAL A 74 17.28 -19.01 5.81
CA VAL A 74 18.07 -18.85 7.04
C VAL A 74 17.39 -19.54 8.22
N GLY A 75 18.12 -19.72 9.32
CA GLY A 75 17.61 -20.34 10.54
C GLY A 75 17.89 -21.85 10.67
N SER A 76 17.30 -22.47 11.67
CA SER A 76 17.67 -23.81 12.17
C SER A 76 17.23 -24.99 11.29
N GLY A 77 16.64 -24.76 10.12
CA GLY A 77 16.22 -25.83 9.24
C GLY A 77 15.52 -25.36 7.95
N PRO A 78 15.25 -26.30 7.04
CA PRO A 78 14.61 -25.96 5.77
C PRO A 78 13.19 -25.42 5.99
N PRO A 79 12.69 -24.55 5.08
CA PRO A 79 11.32 -24.08 5.08
C PRO A 79 10.30 -25.23 5.00
N THR A 80 9.07 -24.97 5.50
CA THR A 80 7.99 -25.96 5.52
C THR A 80 7.47 -26.29 4.12
N TYR A 81 7.47 -25.33 3.22
CA TYR A 81 6.98 -25.46 1.85
C TYR A 81 8.16 -25.46 0.87
N ASP A 82 7.99 -26.06 -0.30
CA ASP A 82 8.93 -25.93 -1.40
C ASP A 82 8.99 -24.51 -1.93
N ALA A 83 10.09 -24.16 -2.60
CA ALA A 83 10.24 -22.85 -3.23
C ALA A 83 9.35 -22.69 -4.46
N GLU A 84 9.12 -23.81 -5.17
CA GLU A 84 8.36 -23.83 -6.41
C GLU A 84 6.85 -23.69 -6.12
N PRO A 85 6.14 -22.73 -6.72
CA PRO A 85 4.70 -22.61 -6.59
C PRO A 85 3.97 -23.83 -7.14
N THR A 86 3.03 -24.39 -6.36
CA THR A 86 2.28 -25.60 -6.75
C THR A 86 1.06 -25.27 -7.61
N ALA A 87 0.42 -24.12 -7.37
CA ALA A 87 -0.81 -23.74 -8.05
C ALA A 87 -0.97 -22.23 -8.22
N LEU A 88 -1.63 -21.84 -9.31
CA LEU A 88 -2.14 -20.48 -9.47
C LEU A 88 -3.49 -20.34 -8.76
N PRO A 89 -3.85 -19.12 -8.30
CA PRO A 89 -5.18 -18.85 -7.83
C PRO A 89 -6.24 -19.12 -8.91
N PRO A 90 -7.44 -19.62 -8.54
CA PRO A 90 -8.53 -19.76 -9.49
C PRO A 90 -8.92 -18.38 -10.03
N ALA A 91 -9.31 -18.33 -11.31
CA ALA A 91 -9.78 -17.13 -11.98
C ALA A 91 -11.25 -17.27 -12.37
N ASP A 92 -12.02 -16.20 -12.18
CA ASP A 92 -13.35 -16.04 -12.76
C ASP A 92 -13.20 -15.28 -14.10
N PRO A 93 -13.67 -15.81 -15.22
CA PRO A 93 -13.58 -15.13 -16.50
C PRO A 93 -14.30 -13.79 -16.54
N ASP A 94 -15.34 -13.61 -15.73
CA ASP A 94 -16.09 -12.36 -15.62
C ASP A 94 -15.48 -11.39 -14.58
N GLY A 95 -14.48 -11.83 -13.81
CA GLY A 95 -13.83 -11.10 -12.73
C GLY A 95 -12.31 -11.03 -12.86
N LEU A 96 -11.74 -10.94 -14.07
CA LEU A 96 -10.28 -10.92 -14.27
C LEU A 96 -9.57 -9.72 -13.62
N ASP A 97 -10.28 -8.62 -13.40
CA ASP A 97 -9.77 -7.45 -12.67
C ASP A 97 -9.46 -7.74 -11.19
N ASP A 98 -9.98 -8.83 -10.64
CA ASP A 98 -9.70 -9.29 -9.28
C ASP A 98 -8.41 -10.12 -9.18
N LEU A 99 -7.81 -10.48 -10.29
CA LEU A 99 -6.56 -11.23 -10.29
C LEU A 99 -5.42 -10.41 -9.68
N VAL A 100 -4.74 -11.02 -8.72
CA VAL A 100 -3.60 -10.41 -8.03
C VAL A 100 -2.32 -11.09 -8.48
N SER A 101 -1.39 -10.31 -9.02
CA SER A 101 -0.05 -10.80 -9.37
C SER A 101 0.65 -11.43 -8.17
N ASP A 102 1.41 -12.50 -8.38
CA ASP A 102 2.26 -13.10 -7.34
C ASP A 102 3.18 -12.08 -6.70
N THR A 103 3.84 -11.27 -7.52
CA THR A 103 4.84 -10.30 -7.09
C THR A 103 4.58 -8.92 -7.70
N VAL A 104 4.67 -7.90 -6.87
CA VAL A 104 4.72 -6.49 -7.27
C VAL A 104 6.04 -5.92 -6.77
N LEU A 105 6.76 -5.22 -7.64
CA LEU A 105 8.07 -4.64 -7.34
C LEU A 105 8.11 -3.21 -7.86
N ASP A 106 8.54 -2.28 -7.02
CA ASP A 106 8.60 -0.87 -7.35
C ASP A 106 9.79 -0.18 -6.66
N GLY A 107 10.17 0.99 -7.12
CA GLY A 107 11.23 1.76 -6.51
C GLY A 107 11.52 3.05 -7.24
N ALA A 108 12.09 4.00 -6.48
CA ALA A 108 12.44 5.30 -7.00
C ALA A 108 13.56 5.93 -6.17
N ARG A 109 14.21 6.96 -6.73
CA ARG A 109 15.15 7.81 -6.01
C ARG A 109 14.59 9.23 -5.93
N TYR A 110 14.58 9.78 -4.73
CA TYR A 110 14.16 11.15 -4.46
C TYR A 110 15.26 11.86 -3.64
N GLY A 111 15.95 12.80 -4.29
CA GLY A 111 17.06 13.49 -3.66
C GLY A 111 18.11 12.50 -3.12
N THR A 112 18.31 12.51 -1.82
CA THR A 112 19.23 11.62 -1.09
C THR A 112 18.62 10.28 -0.69
N SER A 113 17.30 10.09 -0.89
CA SER A 113 16.61 8.88 -0.46
C SER A 113 16.38 7.92 -1.63
N THR A 114 16.58 6.63 -1.39
CA THR A 114 16.26 5.56 -2.35
C THR A 114 15.19 4.66 -1.76
N LEU A 115 14.03 4.60 -2.43
CA LEU A 115 12.91 3.73 -2.08
C LEU A 115 12.99 2.43 -2.87
N ARG A 116 12.76 1.30 -2.19
CA ARG A 116 12.42 0.00 -2.78
C ARG A 116 11.17 -0.52 -2.10
N ALA A 117 10.26 -1.07 -2.87
CA ALA A 117 9.02 -1.64 -2.36
C ALA A 117 8.70 -2.95 -3.08
N VAL A 118 8.22 -3.93 -2.35
CA VAL A 118 7.87 -5.25 -2.87
C VAL A 118 6.67 -5.80 -2.12
N SER A 119 5.85 -6.57 -2.82
CA SER A 119 4.83 -7.41 -2.22
C SER A 119 4.84 -8.75 -2.93
N VAL A 120 5.01 -9.85 -2.17
CA VAL A 120 5.21 -11.20 -2.68
C VAL A 120 4.20 -12.13 -2.02
N ARG A 121 3.60 -13.01 -2.84
CA ARG A 121 2.73 -14.07 -2.35
C ARG A 121 3.54 -15.07 -1.51
N GLY A 122 3.02 -15.42 -0.34
CA GLY A 122 3.68 -16.31 0.60
C GLY A 122 3.70 -17.78 0.12
N ASP A 123 4.67 -18.54 0.62
CA ASP A 123 4.84 -19.95 0.25
C ASP A 123 3.59 -20.78 0.57
N SER A 124 2.89 -20.47 1.67
CA SER A 124 1.65 -21.17 2.02
C SER A 124 0.51 -20.89 1.05
N ALA A 125 0.39 -19.65 0.54
CA ALA A 125 -0.60 -19.29 -0.46
C ALA A 125 -0.25 -19.86 -1.84
N ARG A 126 1.04 -19.88 -2.20
CA ARG A 126 1.54 -20.55 -3.41
C ARG A 126 1.24 -22.04 -3.42
N TYR A 127 1.40 -22.72 -2.27
CA TYR A 127 1.08 -24.11 -2.10
C TYR A 127 -0.42 -24.41 -2.24
N ARG A 128 -1.28 -23.54 -1.70
CA ARG A 128 -2.74 -23.72 -1.75
C ARG A 128 -3.41 -23.16 -2.98
N GLY A 129 -2.69 -22.44 -3.83
CA GLY A 129 -3.28 -21.74 -4.97
C GLY A 129 -4.16 -20.55 -4.53
N GLU A 130 -3.88 -19.92 -3.39
CA GLU A 130 -4.61 -18.77 -2.91
C GLU A 130 -4.01 -17.47 -3.47
N PRO A 131 -4.81 -16.41 -3.69
CA PRO A 131 -4.27 -15.10 -4.05
C PRO A 131 -3.46 -14.51 -2.89
N ARG A 132 -2.51 -13.64 -3.22
CA ARG A 132 -1.84 -12.81 -2.23
C ARG A 132 -2.85 -11.91 -1.55
N ARG A 133 -2.93 -11.96 -0.21
CA ARG A 133 -3.82 -11.14 0.63
C ARG A 133 -3.24 -9.76 0.95
N ASP A 134 -1.94 -9.59 0.77
CA ASP A 134 -1.26 -8.33 0.91
C ASP A 134 -1.46 -7.45 -0.33
N ALA A 135 -1.68 -6.17 -0.12
CA ALA A 135 -1.68 -5.15 -1.16
C ALA A 135 -0.57 -4.13 -0.92
N LEU A 136 0.01 -3.64 -2.00
CA LEU A 136 1.01 -2.57 -2.00
C LEU A 136 0.58 -1.48 -2.97
N LEU A 137 0.66 -0.23 -2.52
CA LEU A 137 0.48 0.97 -3.33
C LEU A 137 1.67 1.90 -3.10
N THR A 138 2.39 2.22 -4.16
CA THR A 138 3.37 3.31 -4.19
C THR A 138 2.82 4.43 -5.06
N ALA A 139 2.87 5.66 -4.58
CA ALA A 139 2.33 6.79 -5.32
C ALA A 139 3.11 8.08 -5.03
N ARG A 140 3.26 8.90 -6.07
CA ARG A 140 3.79 10.26 -5.96
C ARG A 140 2.69 11.26 -6.32
N PHE A 141 2.43 12.20 -5.43
CA PHE A 141 1.49 13.29 -5.62
C PHE A 141 2.23 14.63 -5.69
N GLY A 142 1.89 15.47 -6.65
CA GLY A 142 2.59 16.72 -6.89
C GLY A 142 3.85 16.55 -7.75
N THR A 143 4.62 17.62 -7.89
CA THR A 143 5.77 17.71 -8.81
C THR A 143 7.00 18.25 -8.09
N ALA A 144 8.18 17.94 -8.63
CA ALA A 144 9.48 18.39 -8.13
C ALA A 144 9.64 18.17 -6.60
N GLU A 145 10.25 19.08 -5.91
CA GLU A 145 10.52 19.01 -4.47
C GLU A 145 9.25 19.09 -3.60
N GLN A 146 8.15 19.64 -4.15
CA GLN A 146 6.87 19.70 -3.43
C GLN A 146 6.11 18.37 -3.46
N ALA A 147 6.62 17.39 -4.19
CA ALA A 147 5.95 16.11 -4.27
C ALA A 147 5.98 15.37 -2.92
N LEU A 148 4.86 14.71 -2.64
CA LEU A 148 4.68 13.79 -1.55
C LEU A 148 4.69 12.37 -2.10
N VAL A 149 5.52 11.51 -1.55
CA VAL A 149 5.55 10.08 -1.86
C VAL A 149 4.83 9.32 -0.75
N LEU A 150 3.91 8.47 -1.15
CA LEU A 150 3.17 7.55 -0.29
C LEU A 150 3.55 6.12 -0.63
N VAL A 151 3.88 5.36 0.39
CA VAL A 151 3.82 3.90 0.37
C VAL A 151 2.69 3.48 1.30
N ALA A 152 1.73 2.73 0.79
CA ALA A 152 0.67 2.12 1.58
C ALA A 152 0.67 0.61 1.37
N MET A 153 0.59 -0.15 2.44
CA MET A 153 0.47 -1.60 2.42
C MET A 153 -0.66 -2.02 3.37
N ALA A 154 -1.33 -3.08 3.00
CA ALA A 154 -2.44 -3.62 3.76
C ALA A 154 -2.44 -5.13 3.67
N THR A 155 -2.85 -5.81 4.73
CA THR A 155 -3.08 -7.26 4.79
C THR A 155 -4.54 -7.51 5.07
N GLY A 156 -5.23 -8.23 4.18
CA GLY A 156 -6.62 -8.63 4.39
C GLY A 156 -6.79 -9.71 5.45
N ALA A 157 -7.98 -9.83 5.99
CA ALA A 157 -8.32 -10.80 7.03
C ALA A 157 -7.91 -12.23 6.66
N ARG A 158 -7.43 -13.00 7.65
CA ARG A 158 -6.95 -14.37 7.42
C ARG A 158 -8.13 -15.30 7.15
N ALA A 159 -7.95 -16.23 6.19
CA ALA A 159 -8.91 -17.26 5.83
C ALA A 159 -10.29 -16.76 5.36
N THR A 160 -10.37 -15.52 4.90
CA THR A 160 -11.62 -14.91 4.44
C THR A 160 -11.63 -14.78 2.91
N PRO A 161 -12.69 -15.23 2.22
CA PRO A 161 -12.87 -14.96 0.79
C PRO A 161 -12.87 -13.45 0.51
N GLY A 162 -12.15 -13.00 -0.53
CA GLY A 162 -12.10 -11.58 -0.88
C GLY A 162 -11.17 -10.72 -0.02
N ALA A 163 -10.41 -11.29 0.93
CA ALA A 163 -9.46 -10.57 1.78
C ALA A 163 -8.46 -9.72 0.98
N HIS A 164 -8.00 -10.20 -0.18
CA HIS A 164 -7.13 -9.45 -1.09
C HIS A 164 -7.80 -8.20 -1.66
N ARG A 165 -9.13 -8.24 -1.89
CA ARG A 165 -9.91 -7.08 -2.36
C ARG A 165 -9.99 -6.03 -1.26
N ALA A 166 -10.28 -6.45 -0.02
CA ALA A 166 -10.30 -5.56 1.14
C ALA A 166 -8.96 -4.83 1.33
N ALA A 167 -7.84 -5.55 1.23
CA ALA A 167 -6.50 -4.97 1.30
C ALA A 167 -6.24 -3.96 0.16
N ALA A 168 -6.60 -4.32 -1.08
CA ALA A 168 -6.46 -3.44 -2.24
C ALA A 168 -7.33 -2.18 -2.11
N GLU A 169 -8.55 -2.31 -1.61
CA GLU A 169 -9.45 -1.18 -1.34
C GLU A 169 -8.91 -0.27 -0.24
N ALA A 170 -8.42 -0.82 0.86
CA ALA A 170 -7.80 -0.04 1.93
C ALA A 170 -6.65 0.83 1.39
N CYS A 171 -5.75 0.26 0.59
CA CYS A 171 -4.67 0.99 -0.07
C CYS A 171 -5.21 2.08 -1.03
N ARG A 172 -6.22 1.77 -1.83
CA ARG A 172 -6.82 2.75 -2.76
C ARG A 172 -7.52 3.89 -2.04
N TRP A 173 -8.26 3.61 -0.96
CA TRP A 173 -8.97 4.65 -0.22
C TRP A 173 -8.02 5.59 0.50
N ILE A 174 -7.01 5.06 1.19
CA ILE A 174 -6.00 5.92 1.85
C ILE A 174 -5.16 6.68 0.83
N GLY A 175 -4.80 6.05 -0.30
CA GLY A 175 -4.08 6.71 -1.38
C GLY A 175 -4.83 7.91 -1.95
N ARG A 176 -6.14 7.76 -2.20
CA ARG A 176 -7.00 8.86 -2.64
C ARG A 176 -7.11 9.98 -1.58
N ALA A 177 -7.22 9.62 -0.31
CA ALA A 177 -7.34 10.57 0.78
C ALA A 177 -6.05 11.38 0.97
N VAL A 178 -4.89 10.72 0.99
CA VAL A 178 -3.57 11.34 1.05
C VAL A 178 -3.33 12.20 -0.19
N GLY A 179 -3.62 11.66 -1.39
CA GLY A 179 -3.42 12.39 -2.64
C GLY A 179 -4.20 13.70 -2.72
N ARG A 180 -5.43 13.74 -2.22
CA ARG A 180 -6.22 15.00 -2.16
C ARG A 180 -5.67 16.01 -1.16
N SER A 181 -4.90 15.57 -0.18
CA SER A 181 -4.34 16.40 0.88
C SER A 181 -2.82 16.59 0.76
N HIS A 182 -2.21 16.14 -0.34
CA HIS A 182 -0.76 15.99 -0.47
C HIS A 182 0.01 17.29 -0.24
N ALA A 183 -0.46 18.42 -0.78
CA ALA A 183 0.22 19.71 -0.66
C ALA A 183 0.33 20.15 0.81
N ARG A 184 -0.79 20.06 1.55
CA ARG A 184 -0.81 20.38 2.98
C ARG A 184 0.03 19.40 3.79
N LEU A 185 -0.09 18.10 3.53
CA LEU A 185 0.71 17.09 4.23
C LEU A 185 2.21 17.30 4.01
N ALA A 186 2.63 17.58 2.77
CA ALA A 186 4.03 17.87 2.45
C ALA A 186 4.54 19.13 3.20
N GLU A 187 3.71 20.18 3.29
CA GLU A 187 4.03 21.38 4.06
C GLU A 187 4.13 21.08 5.56
N ASP A 188 3.17 20.33 6.13
CA ASP A 188 3.16 19.95 7.55
C ASP A 188 4.38 19.07 7.90
N ILE A 189 4.83 18.20 6.97
CA ILE A 189 6.03 17.38 7.15
C ILE A 189 7.29 18.26 7.18
N ARG A 190 7.44 19.20 6.22
CA ARG A 190 8.59 20.12 6.19
C ARG A 190 8.64 21.02 7.41
N ALA A 191 7.48 21.52 7.83
CA ALA A 191 7.36 22.38 9.01
C ALA A 191 7.38 21.62 10.34
N ALA A 192 7.53 20.28 10.31
CA ALA A 192 7.52 19.41 11.49
C ALA A 192 6.27 19.58 12.38
N ARG A 193 5.12 19.92 11.80
CA ARG A 193 3.83 20.09 12.52
C ARG A 193 3.24 18.75 12.95
N ARG A 194 3.92 18.09 13.88
CA ARG A 194 3.65 16.72 14.30
C ARG A 194 2.21 16.49 14.81
N GLY A 195 1.64 17.44 15.55
CA GLY A 195 0.27 17.37 16.08
C GLY A 195 -0.78 17.37 14.96
N ASP A 196 -0.61 18.28 14.00
CA ASP A 196 -1.51 18.42 12.85
C ASP A 196 -1.44 17.18 11.96
N LEU A 197 -0.22 16.67 11.69
CA LEU A 197 0.00 15.42 10.96
C LEU A 197 -0.70 14.25 11.64
N LYS A 198 -0.49 14.05 12.96
CA LYS A 198 -1.11 12.95 13.70
C LYS A 198 -2.65 13.01 13.61
N SER A 199 -3.22 14.17 13.91
CA SER A 199 -4.69 14.38 13.90
C SER A 199 -5.27 14.26 12.49
N GLY A 200 -4.59 14.83 11.48
CA GLY A 200 -4.98 14.76 10.08
C GLY A 200 -4.97 13.35 9.54
N LEU A 201 -3.87 12.63 9.72
CA LEU A 201 -3.69 11.27 9.24
C LEU A 201 -4.62 10.27 9.96
N HIS A 202 -4.87 10.47 11.26
CA HIS A 202 -5.87 9.68 11.99
C HIS A 202 -7.24 9.80 11.34
N ARG A 203 -7.73 11.03 11.08
CA ARG A 203 -9.02 11.24 10.40
C ARG A 203 -9.07 10.65 8.99
N LEU A 204 -7.97 10.72 8.23
CA LEU A 204 -7.91 10.11 6.89
C LEU A 204 -7.98 8.59 6.97
N THR A 205 -7.31 7.99 7.95
CA THR A 205 -7.35 6.55 8.21
C THR A 205 -8.75 6.09 8.60
N ASP A 206 -9.39 6.74 9.56
CA ASP A 206 -10.75 6.42 10.00
C ASP A 206 -11.76 6.47 8.85
N ARG A 207 -11.68 7.52 8.02
CA ARG A 207 -12.56 7.64 6.84
C ARG A 207 -12.31 6.53 5.82
N SER A 208 -11.06 6.14 5.61
CA SER A 208 -10.71 5.09 4.67
C SER A 208 -11.21 3.72 5.12
N LEU A 209 -11.02 3.40 6.41
CA LEU A 209 -11.56 2.17 7.00
C LEU A 209 -13.09 2.20 7.13
N GLY A 210 -13.67 3.38 7.33
CA GLY A 210 -15.12 3.56 7.28
C GLY A 210 -15.72 3.19 5.92
N LYS A 211 -15.02 3.54 4.83
CA LYS A 211 -15.42 3.13 3.47
C LYS A 211 -15.27 1.63 3.25
N LEU A 212 -14.24 1.01 3.82
CA LEU A 212 -14.09 -0.44 3.75
C LEU A 212 -15.27 -1.16 4.42
N ARG A 213 -15.71 -0.66 5.59
CA ARG A 213 -16.92 -1.18 6.25
C ARG A 213 -18.19 -0.98 5.41
N ALA A 214 -18.31 0.16 4.73
CA ALA A 214 -19.43 0.40 3.83
C ALA A 214 -19.41 -0.57 2.64
N SER A 215 -18.24 -0.82 2.03
CA SER A 215 -18.08 -1.84 0.98
C SER A 215 -18.45 -3.24 1.47
N ALA A 216 -18.14 -3.61 2.72
CA ALA A 216 -18.56 -4.87 3.31
C ALA A 216 -20.09 -4.99 3.36
N ALA A 217 -20.76 -3.95 3.85
CA ALA A 217 -22.21 -3.90 3.93
C ALA A 217 -22.88 -3.98 2.55
N GLU A 218 -22.34 -3.29 1.54
CA GLU A 218 -22.81 -3.34 0.15
C GLU A 218 -22.68 -4.74 -0.48
N GLN A 219 -21.65 -5.50 -0.08
CA GLN A 219 -21.43 -6.88 -0.51
C GLN A 219 -22.17 -7.91 0.33
N GLY A 220 -22.85 -7.52 1.41
CA GLY A 220 -23.52 -8.43 2.35
C GLY A 220 -22.54 -9.30 3.14
N VAL A 221 -21.29 -8.81 3.36
CA VAL A 221 -20.25 -9.49 4.11
C VAL A 221 -20.12 -8.83 5.49
N GLU A 222 -19.87 -9.61 6.53
CA GLU A 222 -19.64 -9.07 7.86
C GLU A 222 -18.39 -8.18 7.87
N PRO A 223 -18.41 -7.03 8.57
CA PRO A 223 -17.28 -6.10 8.60
C PRO A 223 -15.97 -6.72 9.11
N GLU A 224 -16.05 -7.72 9.99
CA GLU A 224 -14.92 -8.46 10.53
C GLU A 224 -14.25 -9.33 9.46
N ASP A 225 -15.03 -9.82 8.52
CA ASP A 225 -14.57 -10.65 7.41
C ASP A 225 -14.02 -9.82 6.25
N TYR A 226 -14.54 -8.60 6.04
CA TYR A 226 -14.05 -7.68 5.00
C TYR A 226 -13.26 -6.52 5.62
N THR A 227 -12.13 -6.85 6.23
CA THR A 227 -11.27 -5.90 6.91
C THR A 227 -9.81 -6.08 6.52
N ALA A 228 -8.99 -5.08 6.80
CA ALA A 228 -7.56 -5.11 6.53
C ALA A 228 -6.79 -4.27 7.55
N SER A 229 -5.57 -4.71 7.88
CA SER A 229 -4.56 -3.82 8.45
C SER A 229 -4.17 -2.77 7.42
N LEU A 230 -3.69 -1.62 7.86
CA LEU A 230 -3.21 -0.57 6.96
C LEU A 230 -1.95 0.07 7.54
N ARG A 231 -0.90 0.15 6.75
CA ARG A 231 0.39 0.73 7.15
C ARG A 231 0.87 1.65 6.05
N CYS A 232 1.26 2.86 6.42
CA CYS A 232 1.64 3.88 5.46
C CYS A 232 2.94 4.57 5.86
N LEU A 233 3.74 4.90 4.86
CA LEU A 233 4.93 5.73 4.99
C LEU A 233 4.80 6.93 4.04
N LEU A 234 5.04 8.13 4.57
CA LEU A 234 5.13 9.36 3.80
C LEU A 234 6.55 9.91 3.85
N LEU A 235 7.03 10.35 2.71
CA LEU A 235 8.26 11.11 2.56
C LEU A 235 8.04 12.20 1.50
N THR A 236 8.77 13.31 1.63
CA THR A 236 8.79 14.36 0.62
C THR A 236 9.89 14.08 -0.39
N ALA A 237 9.73 14.58 -1.62
CA ALA A 237 10.78 14.55 -2.63
C ALA A 237 11.84 15.65 -2.41
N ASP A 238 11.62 16.53 -1.45
CA ASP A 238 12.53 17.59 -1.03
C ASP A 238 13.81 16.99 -0.39
N PRO A 239 15.01 17.22 -0.97
CA PRO A 239 16.24 16.63 -0.47
C PRO A 239 16.65 17.14 0.92
N GLU A 240 16.20 18.36 1.30
CA GLU A 240 16.48 18.93 2.61
C GLU A 240 15.58 18.37 3.72
N CYS A 241 14.44 17.80 3.34
CA CYS A 241 13.48 17.27 4.29
C CYS A 241 13.73 15.78 4.58
N ARG A 242 14.35 15.49 5.71
CA ARG A 242 14.64 14.12 6.18
C ARG A 242 13.56 13.55 7.11
N THR A 243 12.42 14.23 7.24
CA THR A 243 11.32 13.73 8.06
C THR A 243 10.58 12.60 7.34
N ARG A 244 10.46 11.44 8.00
CA ARG A 244 9.72 10.26 7.55
C ARG A 244 8.55 10.05 8.49
N VAL A 245 7.36 9.92 7.93
CA VAL A 245 6.11 9.82 8.69
C VAL A 245 5.49 8.46 8.46
N PHE A 246 5.43 7.67 9.50
CA PHE A 246 4.68 6.43 9.58
C PHE A 246 3.31 6.67 10.23
N PHE A 247 2.28 6.02 9.72
CA PHE A 247 1.00 5.88 10.36
C PHE A 247 0.30 4.58 9.92
N GLY A 248 -0.60 4.08 10.77
CA GLY A 248 -1.32 2.85 10.42
C GLY A 248 -2.15 2.29 11.56
N VAL A 249 -2.80 1.16 11.26
CA VAL A 249 -3.59 0.33 12.17
C VAL A 249 -3.32 -1.14 11.89
N GLY A 250 -3.39 -1.98 12.91
CA GLY A 250 -3.16 -3.43 12.78
C GLY A 250 -1.68 -3.82 12.83
N ASP A 251 -1.41 -5.07 12.46
CA ASP A 251 -0.11 -5.72 12.64
C ASP A 251 0.89 -5.41 11.54
N GLY A 252 2.17 -5.68 11.82
CA GLY A 252 3.31 -5.48 10.95
C GLY A 252 4.53 -4.96 11.70
N GLY A 253 5.47 -4.31 11.00
CA GLY A 253 6.71 -3.81 11.60
C GLY A 253 7.17 -2.50 10.99
N LEU A 254 7.78 -1.67 11.84
CA LEU A 254 8.56 -0.51 11.46
C LEU A 254 9.94 -0.65 12.09
N PHE A 255 10.94 -0.87 11.27
CA PHE A 255 12.31 -1.11 11.72
C PHE A 255 13.24 -0.04 11.16
N ARG A 256 14.35 0.18 11.86
CA ARG A 256 15.45 0.99 11.39
C ARG A 256 16.74 0.20 11.51
N LEU A 257 17.49 0.11 10.43
CA LEU A 257 18.86 -0.35 10.42
C LEU A 257 19.76 0.88 10.50
N ARG A 258 20.54 0.97 11.56
CA ARG A 258 21.49 2.06 11.82
C ARG A 258 22.76 1.48 12.42
N ASP A 259 23.90 1.88 11.89
CA ASP A 259 25.23 1.43 12.39
C ASP A 259 25.35 -0.11 12.45
N GLY A 260 24.68 -0.81 11.53
CA GLY A 260 24.66 -2.27 11.46
C GLY A 260 23.68 -2.96 12.42
N GLU A 261 22.89 -2.20 13.18
CA GLU A 261 21.95 -2.74 14.15
C GLU A 261 20.48 -2.51 13.76
N TRP A 262 19.67 -3.55 13.87
CA TRP A 262 18.22 -3.46 13.71
C TRP A 262 17.53 -2.97 14.97
N GLN A 263 16.69 -1.97 14.83
CA GLN A 263 15.89 -1.41 15.89
C GLN A 263 14.41 -1.52 15.49
N ASP A 264 13.62 -2.25 16.27
CA ASP A 264 12.15 -2.20 16.15
C ASP A 264 11.68 -0.86 16.73
N ILE A 265 11.26 0.02 15.85
CA ILE A 265 10.80 1.38 16.21
C ILE A 265 9.28 1.52 16.05
N GLU A 266 8.56 0.40 15.98
CA GLU A 266 7.10 0.39 15.95
C GLU A 266 6.53 1.12 17.17
N PRO A 267 5.61 2.09 17.01
CA PRO A 267 4.97 2.73 18.16
C PRO A 267 4.17 1.70 18.97
N ARG A 268 4.50 1.55 20.24
CA ARG A 268 3.75 0.69 21.16
C ARG A 268 2.49 1.40 21.61
N THR A 269 1.43 0.64 21.89
CA THR A 269 0.14 1.19 22.33
C THR A 269 0.26 1.98 23.64
N GLY A 270 1.26 1.66 24.48
CA GLY A 270 1.58 2.38 25.71
C GLY A 270 2.36 3.68 25.54
N ASP A 271 3.07 3.88 24.41
CA ASP A 271 3.88 5.08 24.17
C ASP A 271 3.02 6.32 23.82
N THR A 272 1.71 6.13 23.62
CA THR A 272 0.75 7.22 23.37
C THR A 272 0.16 7.82 24.63
N VAL A 273 0.46 7.27 25.80
CA VAL A 273 0.15 7.86 27.10
C VAL A 273 1.27 8.87 27.42
N GLY A 274 1.26 10.02 26.75
CA GLY A 274 1.70 11.23 27.41
C GLY A 274 0.85 11.34 28.67
N GLU A 275 1.48 11.71 29.83
CA GLU A 275 0.75 11.96 31.07
C GLU A 275 -0.58 12.60 30.75
N PRO A 276 -1.70 12.11 31.32
CA PRO A 276 -2.97 12.76 31.11
C PRO A 276 -2.77 14.21 31.50
N VAL A 277 -2.87 15.10 30.52
CA VAL A 277 -2.98 16.54 30.80
C VAL A 277 -4.22 16.61 31.66
N VAL A 278 -4.04 16.88 32.94
CA VAL A 278 -5.14 17.19 33.87
C VAL A 278 -5.68 18.54 33.42
N GLY A 279 -6.37 18.52 32.29
CA GLY A 279 -7.25 19.58 31.82
C GLY A 279 -8.61 19.28 32.43
N PHE A 280 -9.14 20.24 33.10
CA PHE A 280 -10.50 20.26 33.62
C PHE A 280 -11.48 19.63 32.61
N GLY A 281 -12.09 18.48 32.98
CA GLY A 281 -13.26 17.98 32.32
C GLY A 281 -13.11 16.60 31.66
N SER A 282 -13.91 15.71 32.15
CA SER A 282 -14.27 14.38 31.68
C SER A 282 -13.37 13.25 32.20
N LEU A 283 -13.83 12.66 33.26
CA LEU A 283 -13.44 11.31 33.67
C LEU A 283 -13.61 10.33 32.50
N PRO A 284 -12.77 9.31 32.36
CA PRO A 284 -12.97 8.27 31.38
C PRO A 284 -14.35 7.64 31.57
N HIS A 285 -15.07 7.44 30.46
CA HIS A 285 -16.42 6.88 30.49
C HIS A 285 -16.49 5.42 30.91
N GLU A 286 -15.35 4.76 31.08
CA GLU A 286 -15.24 3.33 31.33
C GLU A 286 -13.99 3.02 32.16
N THR A 287 -14.10 2.09 33.12
CA THR A 287 -12.93 1.59 33.87
C THR A 287 -12.12 0.58 33.03
N PRO A 288 -10.87 0.28 33.41
CA PRO A 288 -10.08 -0.76 32.76
C PRO A 288 -10.74 -2.16 32.77
N GLU A 289 -11.66 -2.38 33.69
CA GLU A 289 -12.44 -3.62 33.85
C GLU A 289 -13.71 -3.64 32.98
N GLY A 290 -14.00 -2.57 32.23
CA GLY A 290 -15.12 -2.49 31.29
C GLY A 290 -16.43 -1.93 31.87
N ASP A 291 -16.41 -1.43 33.11
CA ASP A 291 -17.59 -0.82 33.73
C ASP A 291 -17.77 0.64 33.28
N ARG A 292 -18.97 1.00 32.89
CA ARG A 292 -19.34 2.39 32.56
C ARG A 292 -19.50 3.25 33.79
N LEU A 293 -18.90 4.44 33.76
CA LEU A 293 -19.07 5.43 34.80
C LEU A 293 -20.27 6.31 34.48
N THR A 294 -21.23 6.39 35.39
CA THR A 294 -22.33 7.35 35.28
C THR A 294 -21.84 8.74 35.65
N MET A 295 -22.12 9.72 34.81
CA MET A 295 -21.56 11.09 34.87
C MET A 295 -21.87 11.85 36.15
N ASP A 296 -22.92 11.47 36.89
CA ASP A 296 -23.42 12.28 38.04
C ASP A 296 -22.91 11.79 39.40
N LEU A 297 -22.46 10.56 39.54
CA LEU A 297 -22.10 10.00 40.86
C LEU A 297 -20.84 9.13 40.89
N GLY A 298 -20.16 8.89 39.76
CA GLY A 298 -19.00 7.99 39.69
C GLY A 298 -19.32 6.55 40.03
N ILE A 299 -20.58 6.14 39.92
CA ILE A 299 -21.04 4.77 40.21
C ILE A 299 -20.87 3.92 38.95
N THR A 300 -20.17 2.81 39.10
CA THR A 300 -20.04 1.83 38.02
C THR A 300 -21.36 1.06 37.86
N THR A 301 -21.92 1.03 36.64
CA THR A 301 -23.06 0.18 36.32
C THR A 301 -22.64 -0.88 35.32
N PRO A 302 -22.92 -2.19 35.59
CA PRO A 302 -22.66 -3.24 34.62
C PRO A 302 -23.47 -3.01 33.34
N PRO A 303 -22.97 -3.45 32.16
CA PRO A 303 -23.68 -3.30 30.90
C PRO A 303 -25.07 -3.97 30.98
N SER A 304 -26.09 -3.25 30.47
CA SER A 304 -27.45 -3.77 30.43
C SER A 304 -27.54 -4.97 29.50
N PRO A 305 -28.24 -6.08 29.87
CA PRO A 305 -28.42 -7.21 28.97
C PRO A 305 -29.23 -6.90 27.71
N TYR A 306 -29.78 -5.70 27.60
CA TYR A 306 -30.52 -5.20 26.42
C TYR A 306 -29.71 -4.24 25.55
N GLU A 307 -28.48 -3.88 25.95
CA GLU A 307 -27.58 -3.12 25.10
C GLU A 307 -26.90 -4.03 24.08
N PRO A 308 -26.77 -3.59 22.82
CA PRO A 308 -25.99 -4.33 21.86
C PRO A 308 -24.57 -4.52 22.41
N ALA A 309 -23.99 -5.68 22.17
CA ALA A 309 -22.60 -5.96 22.57
C ALA A 309 -21.69 -4.81 22.13
N PRO A 310 -20.77 -4.36 23.00
CA PRO A 310 -19.83 -3.31 22.64
C PRO A 310 -19.09 -3.71 21.36
N ALA A 311 -18.98 -2.75 20.42
CA ALA A 311 -18.24 -2.99 19.19
C ALA A 311 -16.83 -3.50 19.55
N PRO A 312 -16.30 -4.52 18.84
CA PRO A 312 -14.98 -5.07 19.14
C PRO A 312 -13.94 -3.96 19.16
N PRO A 313 -12.94 -4.02 20.05
CA PRO A 313 -11.94 -2.98 20.21
C PRO A 313 -11.24 -2.75 18.88
N ARG A 314 -11.33 -1.53 18.35
CA ARG A 314 -10.64 -1.15 17.12
C ARG A 314 -9.14 -1.20 17.35
N ALA A 315 -8.40 -1.77 16.41
CA ALA A 315 -6.94 -1.71 16.45
C ALA A 315 -6.49 -0.24 16.58
N PRO A 316 -5.59 0.07 17.53
CA PRO A 316 -5.22 1.45 17.81
C PRO A 316 -4.48 2.07 16.62
N PHE A 317 -4.78 3.35 16.35
CA PHE A 317 -4.02 4.14 15.40
C PHE A 317 -2.60 4.40 15.92
N ARG A 318 -1.62 4.04 15.12
CA ARG A 318 -0.19 4.23 15.40
C ARG A 318 0.36 5.34 14.54
N PHE A 319 1.23 6.15 15.08
CA PHE A 319 1.84 7.28 14.39
C PHE A 319 3.28 7.51 14.88
N ARG A 320 4.19 7.70 13.93
CA ARG A 320 5.56 8.10 14.21
C ARG A 320 6.07 9.07 13.14
N ALA A 321 6.61 10.20 13.57
CA ALA A 321 7.42 11.07 12.74
C ALA A 321 8.86 11.04 13.27
N SER A 322 9.80 10.73 12.42
CA SER A 322 11.22 10.65 12.76
C SER A 322 12.09 11.32 11.70
N VAL A 323 13.20 11.87 12.13
CA VAL A 323 14.21 12.43 11.22
C VAL A 323 15.23 11.34 10.91
N ALA A 324 15.39 11.05 9.63
CA ALA A 324 16.38 10.10 9.15
C ALA A 324 17.78 10.72 9.17
N ARG A 325 18.79 9.89 9.37
CA ARG A 325 20.20 10.26 9.29
C ARG A 325 20.83 9.63 8.04
N PRO A 326 21.87 10.24 7.47
CA PRO A 326 22.65 9.56 6.44
C PRO A 326 23.09 8.18 6.93
N GLY A 327 22.98 7.17 6.07
CA GLY A 327 23.30 5.79 6.40
C GLY A 327 22.17 5.00 7.08
N ASP A 328 21.05 5.63 7.47
CA ASP A 328 19.88 4.90 7.96
C ASP A 328 19.20 4.12 6.83
N THR A 329 18.66 2.97 7.17
CA THR A 329 17.64 2.30 6.34
C THR A 329 16.37 2.15 7.16
N LEU A 330 15.28 2.74 6.70
CA LEU A 330 13.95 2.59 7.31
C LEU A 330 13.19 1.51 6.57
N LEU A 331 12.70 0.48 7.29
CA LEU A 331 11.91 -0.62 6.74
C LEU A 331 10.51 -0.62 7.34
N LEU A 332 9.50 -0.49 6.46
CA LEU A 332 8.09 -0.73 6.77
C LEU A 332 7.69 -2.06 6.16
N CYS A 333 7.01 -2.94 6.92
CA CYS A 333 6.56 -4.23 6.39
C CYS A 333 5.29 -4.76 7.05
N THR A 334 4.63 -5.70 6.37
CA THR A 334 3.52 -6.49 6.91
C THR A 334 4.03 -7.60 7.84
N GLY A 335 3.12 -8.27 8.54
CA GLY A 335 3.44 -9.35 9.48
C GLY A 335 4.32 -10.45 8.89
N GLY A 336 4.09 -10.83 7.64
CA GLY A 336 4.86 -11.90 6.99
C GLY A 336 6.36 -11.66 6.85
N LEU A 337 6.83 -10.39 6.98
CA LEU A 337 8.26 -10.08 7.12
C LEU A 337 8.61 -9.58 8.52
N ALA A 338 7.70 -8.89 9.21
CA ALA A 338 7.97 -8.37 10.55
C ALA A 338 8.18 -9.49 11.59
N ASP A 339 7.37 -10.54 11.51
CA ASP A 339 7.42 -11.64 12.47
C ASP A 339 8.73 -12.44 12.36
N PRO A 340 9.18 -12.85 11.16
CA PRO A 340 10.49 -13.50 11.05
C PRO A 340 11.66 -12.58 11.40
N LEU A 341 11.58 -11.26 11.16
CA LEU A 341 12.61 -10.32 11.62
C LEU A 341 12.71 -10.25 13.15
N ARG A 342 11.59 -10.43 13.85
CA ARG A 342 11.57 -10.48 15.31
C ARG A 342 11.98 -11.85 15.88
N GLY A 343 11.62 -12.91 15.15
CA GLY A 343 11.74 -14.29 15.63
C GLY A 343 12.99 -15.04 15.18
N GLU A 344 13.68 -14.59 14.11
CA GLU A 344 14.83 -15.29 13.53
C GLU A 344 16.03 -14.34 13.37
N PRO A 345 16.98 -14.37 14.29
CA PRO A 345 18.17 -13.50 14.22
C PRO A 345 18.97 -13.65 12.92
N GLY A 346 19.04 -14.86 12.36
CA GLY A 346 19.74 -15.12 11.10
C GLY A 346 19.20 -14.34 9.92
N LEU A 347 17.91 -13.94 9.93
CA LEU A 347 17.34 -13.06 8.91
C LEU A 347 17.86 -11.63 9.08
N CYS A 348 17.91 -11.12 10.32
CA CYS A 348 18.47 -9.81 10.62
C CYS A 348 19.94 -9.72 10.20
N GLU A 349 20.76 -10.72 10.54
CA GLU A 349 22.18 -10.80 10.18
C GLU A 349 22.35 -10.82 8.66
N HIS A 350 21.54 -11.62 7.96
CA HIS A 350 21.56 -11.70 6.49
C HIS A 350 21.27 -10.34 5.86
N LEU A 351 20.18 -9.68 6.26
CA LEU A 351 19.80 -8.39 5.71
C LEU A 351 20.80 -7.29 6.10
N THR A 352 21.36 -7.31 7.32
CA THR A 352 22.40 -6.38 7.74
C THR A 352 23.61 -6.47 6.81
N THR A 353 24.08 -7.68 6.56
CA THR A 353 25.25 -7.91 5.68
C THR A 353 25.01 -7.37 4.27
N ARG A 354 23.78 -7.45 3.78
CA ARG A 354 23.44 -7.03 2.43
C ARG A 354 23.11 -5.54 2.31
N TRP A 355 22.55 -4.94 3.35
CA TRP A 355 22.01 -3.58 3.29
C TRP A 355 22.89 -2.52 3.94
N SER A 356 23.83 -2.90 4.81
CA SER A 356 24.75 -1.95 5.48
C SER A 356 25.95 -1.55 4.63
N THR A 357 26.28 -2.31 3.57
CA THR A 357 27.47 -2.07 2.78
C THR A 357 27.13 -1.87 1.31
N GLY A 358 27.69 -0.85 0.67
CA GLY A 358 27.64 -0.72 -0.80
C GLY A 358 26.42 0.01 -1.36
N GLY A 359 25.64 0.69 -0.55
CA GLY A 359 24.45 1.45 -0.99
C GLY A 359 23.19 0.59 -1.17
N PRO A 360 22.08 1.21 -1.61
CA PRO A 360 20.80 0.53 -1.77
C PRO A 360 20.86 -0.62 -2.78
N PRO A 361 20.28 -1.81 -2.49
CA PRO A 361 20.24 -2.91 -3.45
C PRO A 361 19.45 -2.52 -4.71
N GLY A 362 19.79 -3.13 -5.84
CA GLY A 362 18.96 -3.08 -7.04
C GLY A 362 17.59 -3.72 -6.79
N LEU A 363 16.62 -3.48 -7.67
CA LEU A 363 15.24 -4.01 -7.51
C LEU A 363 15.22 -5.53 -7.38
N ALA A 364 15.95 -6.24 -8.25
CA ALA A 364 16.01 -7.71 -8.21
C ALA A 364 16.68 -8.22 -6.93
N ALA A 365 17.75 -7.57 -6.47
CA ALA A 365 18.42 -7.93 -5.23
C ALA A 365 17.52 -7.70 -4.00
N PHE A 366 16.77 -6.58 -3.97
CA PHE A 366 15.81 -6.30 -2.90
C PHE A 366 14.70 -7.35 -2.86
N LEU A 367 14.18 -7.75 -4.03
CA LEU A 367 13.21 -8.83 -4.13
C LEU A 367 13.79 -10.14 -3.57
N ALA A 368 15.00 -10.51 -3.98
CA ALA A 368 15.66 -11.73 -3.49
C ALA A 368 15.87 -11.70 -1.97
N ASP A 369 16.28 -10.56 -1.41
CA ASP A 369 16.49 -10.38 0.03
C ASP A 369 15.18 -10.54 0.83
N THR A 370 14.07 -10.01 0.32
CA THR A 370 12.77 -10.11 1.00
C THR A 370 12.14 -11.50 0.86
N GLN A 371 12.57 -12.28 -0.13
CA GLN A 371 12.13 -13.68 -0.33
C GLN A 371 12.94 -14.71 0.47
N VAL A 372 14.01 -14.33 1.16
CA VAL A 372 14.77 -15.25 2.02
C VAL A 372 13.84 -15.94 3.01
N ARG A 373 13.73 -17.25 2.91
CA ARG A 373 12.73 -18.02 3.65
C ARG A 373 13.20 -18.34 5.06
N VAL A 374 12.23 -18.41 5.97
CA VAL A 374 12.46 -18.77 7.37
C VAL A 374 11.43 -19.84 7.74
N LYS A 375 11.90 -20.91 8.39
CA LYS A 375 11.04 -22.02 8.82
C LYS A 375 9.92 -21.50 9.75
N GLY A 376 8.68 -21.88 9.46
CA GLY A 376 7.50 -21.46 10.25
C GLY A 376 6.86 -20.13 9.80
N TYR A 377 7.49 -19.41 8.87
CA TYR A 377 7.00 -18.12 8.37
C TYR A 377 6.76 -18.20 6.86
N ALA A 378 5.52 -18.45 6.48
CA ALA A 378 5.14 -18.71 5.09
C ALA A 378 4.02 -17.79 4.57
N ASP A 379 3.70 -16.72 5.29
CA ASP A 379 2.70 -15.73 4.89
C ASP A 379 3.23 -14.79 3.80
N ASP A 380 2.31 -14.05 3.15
CA ASP A 380 2.64 -13.02 2.18
C ASP A 380 3.58 -11.98 2.80
N ARG A 381 4.53 -11.50 2.01
CA ARG A 381 5.53 -10.52 2.45
C ARG A 381 5.41 -9.25 1.67
N THR A 382 5.07 -8.17 2.36
CA THR A 382 5.11 -6.82 1.77
C THR A 382 6.06 -5.97 2.57
N ALA A 383 6.97 -5.32 1.87
CA ALA A 383 8.02 -4.50 2.46
C ALA A 383 8.29 -3.25 1.62
N ALA A 384 8.62 -2.16 2.30
CA ALA A 384 9.17 -0.98 1.69
C ALA A 384 10.34 -0.47 2.52
N ALA A 385 11.48 -0.30 1.89
CA ALA A 385 12.68 0.20 2.53
C ALA A 385 13.15 1.51 1.90
N VAL A 386 13.61 2.43 2.75
CA VAL A 386 14.14 3.74 2.35
C VAL A 386 15.55 3.85 2.88
N TRP A 387 16.51 3.93 1.98
CA TRP A 387 17.93 4.20 2.27
C TRP A 387 18.19 5.69 2.22
N GLU A 388 18.85 6.22 3.20
CA GLU A 388 19.20 7.64 3.33
C GLU A 388 20.70 7.84 3.05
N ALA A 389 21.01 8.63 2.01
CA ALA A 389 22.40 8.96 1.64
C ALA A 389 22.89 10.24 2.33
#